data_5676b441bdb844e5c7870db67f4f292c
#
_entry.id   5676b441bdb844e5c7870db67f4f292c
#
_cell.length_a   1.000
_cell.length_b   1.000
_cell.length_c   1.000
_cell.angle_alpha   90.00
_cell.angle_beta   90.00
_cell.angle_gamma   90.00
#
_symmetry.space_group_name_H-M   'P 1'
#
loop_
_entity.id
_entity.type
_entity.pdbx_description
1 polymer ?
#
loop_
_entity_poly.entity_id
_entity_poly.type
_entity_poly.pdbx_seq_one_letter_code
_entity_poly.pdbx_strand_id
1 'polypeptide(L)'
;MDRFALLLQLCGTIQAMIQGSLFEPPARQTTVRVGPAGWHYKDWEGTVYPSGKGRSFDALAFIADYFDTVEINSSFYRPPRPEDAASWARRVRKNRRFKFTAKAWQRLTHEREASTEESLAKDCEAVRRSMAPIAEAGILAALLLQFPWSFRCSPENQEYLEKLFRLLREFSLAVEVRHGGWDREPFYQFLKENRVAFCNVDQPVIGNSIRPGSQVTSRVGYFRLHGRNYKSWFNEEAGRDARYDYLYPKPEVQQIVGLLRTIQQNAEETYAITNNHFRGQSLTTALDILEELDARPPDVPPLLAATYPHLAH
;
A
#
# COMPACT_ATOMS: atom_id res chain seq x y z
N MET A 1 2.21 39.94 58.53
CA MET A 1 2.01 38.79 57.68
C MET A 1 2.09 39.25 56.24
N ASP A 2 3.09 38.76 55.56
CA ASP A 2 3.73 39.36 54.38
C ASP A 2 2.94 39.07 53.09
N ARG A 3 2.42 40.14 52.46
CA ARG A 3 1.74 40.05 51.14
C ARG A 3 2.62 39.46 50.03
N PHE A 4 3.94 39.47 50.24
CA PHE A 4 4.93 38.93 49.30
C PHE A 4 4.98 37.38 49.31
N ALA A 5 4.78 36.78 50.49
CA ALA A 5 4.74 35.32 50.63
C ALA A 5 3.50 34.68 49.95
N LEU A 6 2.37 35.40 49.97
CA LEU A 6 1.12 34.97 49.34
C LEU A 6 1.19 35.02 47.81
N LEU A 7 1.90 36.03 47.26
CA LEU A 7 2.13 36.17 45.81
C LEU A 7 3.08 35.09 45.25
N LEU A 8 4.11 34.72 46.01
CA LEU A 8 5.03 33.62 45.59
C LEU A 8 4.34 32.24 45.63
N GLN A 9 3.43 32.04 46.59
CA GLN A 9 2.67 30.80 46.67
C GLN A 9 1.62 30.68 45.54
N LEU A 10 0.99 31.79 45.16
CA LEU A 10 0.06 31.80 44.00
C LEU A 10 0.80 31.63 42.65
N CYS A 11 1.98 32.23 42.47
CA CYS A 11 2.79 32.03 41.29
C CYS A 11 3.28 30.58 41.16
N GLY A 12 3.68 29.92 42.25
CA GLY A 12 4.08 28.51 42.25
C GLY A 12 2.93 27.56 41.87
N THR A 13 1.71 27.86 42.34
CA THR A 13 0.51 27.05 42.06
C THR A 13 0.05 27.24 40.60
N ILE A 14 0.16 28.44 40.05
CA ILE A 14 -0.16 28.71 38.63
C ILE A 14 0.88 28.06 37.72
N GLN A 15 2.16 28.08 38.09
CA GLN A 15 3.24 27.43 37.33
C GLN A 15 3.08 25.89 37.33
N ALA A 16 2.65 25.30 38.43
CA ALA A 16 2.33 23.86 38.53
C ALA A 16 1.05 23.48 37.78
N MET A 17 0.06 24.36 37.69
CA MET A 17 -1.14 24.14 36.87
C MET A 17 -0.89 24.28 35.37
N ILE A 18 0.08 25.10 34.95
CA ILE A 18 0.48 25.26 33.54
C ILE A 18 1.35 24.06 33.08
N GLN A 19 2.11 23.41 33.96
CA GLN A 19 2.91 22.24 33.67
C GLN A 19 2.11 20.92 33.66
N GLY A 20 0.86 20.93 34.16
CA GLY A 20 -0.01 19.73 34.25
C GLY A 20 -1.02 19.57 33.14
N SER A 21 -1.05 20.46 32.13
CA SER A 21 -1.97 20.34 30.99
C SER A 21 -1.23 20.64 29.70
N LEU A 22 -0.22 19.82 29.42
CA LEU A 22 0.13 19.58 28.03
C LEU A 22 -1.06 18.82 27.45
N PHE A 23 -1.91 19.52 26.69
CA PHE A 23 -2.78 18.91 25.72
C PHE A 23 -1.88 18.09 24.81
N GLU A 24 -1.70 16.81 25.10
CA GLU A 24 -1.35 15.87 24.05
C GLU A 24 -2.47 16.01 23.01
N PRO A 25 -2.16 16.45 21.79
CA PRO A 25 -3.17 16.45 20.74
C PRO A 25 -3.74 15.03 20.70
N PRO A 26 -5.08 14.85 20.61
CA PRO A 26 -5.68 13.52 20.57
C PRO A 26 -4.90 12.72 19.53
N ALA A 27 -4.41 11.55 19.95
CA ALA A 27 -3.61 10.69 19.10
C ALA A 27 -4.31 10.62 17.74
N ARG A 28 -3.66 11.14 16.68
CA ARG A 28 -4.24 11.13 15.33
C ARG A 28 -4.62 9.69 15.06
N GLN A 29 -5.93 9.42 14.90
CA GLN A 29 -6.39 8.11 14.46
C GLN A 29 -5.89 7.95 13.02
N THR A 30 -4.68 7.41 12.90
CA THR A 30 -4.06 7.11 11.63
C THR A 30 -4.80 5.92 11.03
N THR A 31 -5.30 6.08 9.83
CA THR A 31 -6.12 5.07 9.17
C THR A 31 -5.24 4.04 8.48
N VAL A 32 -5.45 2.75 8.78
CA VAL A 32 -4.91 1.64 7.98
C VAL A 32 -5.99 1.20 7.00
N ARG A 33 -5.66 1.23 5.71
CA ARG A 33 -6.50 0.69 4.64
C ARG A 33 -5.88 -0.60 4.13
N VAL A 34 -6.66 -1.67 4.14
CA VAL A 34 -6.24 -2.98 3.63
C VAL A 34 -7.10 -3.33 2.42
N GLY A 35 -6.49 -3.85 1.37
CA GLY A 35 -7.24 -4.24 0.17
C GLY A 35 -6.38 -4.95 -0.87
N PRO A 36 -6.99 -5.51 -1.92
CA PRO A 36 -6.30 -6.33 -2.90
C PRO A 36 -5.51 -5.50 -3.93
N ALA A 37 -4.55 -6.16 -4.57
CA ALA A 37 -3.92 -5.68 -5.80
C ALA A 37 -4.78 -6.12 -7.00
N GLY A 38 -5.53 -5.18 -7.58
CA GLY A 38 -6.43 -5.44 -8.69
C GLY A 38 -7.81 -5.97 -8.26
N TRP A 39 -8.73 -6.02 -9.22
CA TRP A 39 -10.13 -6.41 -9.01
C TRP A 39 -10.71 -7.27 -10.15
N HIS A 40 -9.89 -7.67 -11.10
CA HIS A 40 -10.37 -8.41 -12.26
C HIS A 40 -9.51 -9.64 -12.52
N TYR A 41 -9.88 -10.74 -11.87
CA TYR A 41 -9.24 -12.04 -12.00
C TYR A 41 -10.27 -13.08 -12.46
N LYS A 42 -9.88 -13.95 -13.40
CA LYS A 42 -10.76 -14.96 -13.98
C LYS A 42 -11.17 -16.02 -12.95
N ASP A 43 -10.25 -16.40 -12.09
CA ASP A 43 -10.41 -17.40 -11.02
C ASP A 43 -11.24 -16.90 -9.83
N TRP A 44 -11.64 -15.60 -9.84
CA TRP A 44 -12.55 -15.04 -8.82
C TRP A 44 -14.02 -15.28 -9.15
N GLU A 45 -14.34 -15.71 -10.37
CA GLU A 45 -15.69 -16.07 -10.74
C GLU A 45 -16.13 -17.37 -10.05
N GLY A 46 -17.26 -17.34 -9.36
CA GLY A 46 -17.75 -18.44 -8.52
C GLY A 46 -17.11 -18.53 -7.12
N THR A 47 -16.04 -17.75 -6.86
CA THR A 47 -15.35 -17.71 -5.56
C THR A 47 -15.57 -16.37 -4.85
N VAL A 48 -15.44 -15.27 -5.57
CA VAL A 48 -15.62 -13.90 -5.09
C VAL A 48 -16.85 -13.28 -5.75
N TYR A 49 -16.95 -13.43 -7.06
CA TYR A 49 -18.01 -12.89 -7.90
C TYR A 49 -18.98 -13.97 -8.33
N PRO A 50 -20.27 -13.65 -8.59
CA PRO A 50 -21.22 -14.61 -9.10
C PRO A 50 -20.72 -15.30 -10.38
N SER A 51 -20.96 -16.62 -10.49
CA SER A 51 -20.75 -17.36 -11.73
C SER A 51 -21.68 -16.85 -12.82
N GLY A 52 -21.19 -16.75 -14.07
CA GLY A 52 -21.98 -16.25 -15.18
C GLY A 52 -22.37 -14.77 -15.03
N LYS A 53 -21.59 -13.98 -14.29
CA LYS A 53 -21.81 -12.55 -14.15
C LYS A 53 -22.01 -11.89 -15.52
N GLY A 54 -23.14 -11.21 -15.68
CA GLY A 54 -23.46 -10.47 -16.90
C GLY A 54 -22.53 -9.26 -17.09
N ARG A 55 -22.57 -8.65 -18.27
CA ARG A 55 -21.79 -7.43 -18.61
C ARG A 55 -22.08 -6.25 -17.67
N SER A 56 -23.20 -6.25 -16.94
CA SER A 56 -23.59 -5.23 -15.98
C SER A 56 -22.92 -5.36 -14.62
N PHE A 57 -22.25 -6.47 -14.30
CA PHE A 57 -21.58 -6.65 -13.02
C PHE A 57 -20.33 -5.76 -12.92
N ASP A 58 -20.33 -4.89 -11.92
CA ASP A 58 -19.21 -3.98 -11.65
C ASP A 58 -18.30 -4.52 -10.54
N ALA A 59 -17.24 -5.20 -10.95
CA ALA A 59 -16.27 -5.79 -10.01
C ALA A 59 -15.57 -4.76 -9.14
N LEU A 60 -15.26 -3.54 -9.66
CA LEU A 60 -14.60 -2.51 -8.87
C LEU A 60 -15.56 -1.92 -7.82
N ALA A 61 -16.79 -1.63 -8.21
CA ALA A 61 -17.80 -1.15 -7.25
C ALA A 61 -18.09 -2.20 -6.18
N PHE A 62 -18.15 -3.48 -6.56
CA PHE A 62 -18.29 -4.59 -5.61
C PHE A 62 -17.14 -4.63 -4.59
N ILE A 63 -15.88 -4.54 -5.03
CA ILE A 63 -14.74 -4.51 -4.10
C ILE A 63 -14.79 -3.27 -3.19
N ALA A 64 -15.20 -2.12 -3.71
CA ALA A 64 -15.31 -0.89 -2.93
C ALA A 64 -16.43 -0.91 -1.88
N ASP A 65 -17.38 -1.84 -1.95
CA ASP A 65 -18.38 -2.07 -0.91
C ASP A 65 -17.77 -2.76 0.34
N TYR A 66 -16.65 -3.49 0.20
CA TYR A 66 -16.01 -4.24 1.29
C TYR A 66 -14.65 -3.68 1.72
N PHE A 67 -13.95 -2.94 0.85
CA PHE A 67 -12.59 -2.47 1.10
C PHE A 67 -12.47 -0.97 0.82
N ASP A 68 -11.64 -0.29 1.61
CA ASP A 68 -11.37 1.14 1.48
C ASP A 68 -10.18 1.45 0.54
N THR A 69 -9.56 0.44 -0.05
CA THR A 69 -8.46 0.60 -1.01
C THR A 69 -8.35 -0.56 -1.99
N VAL A 70 -7.83 -0.23 -3.17
CA VAL A 70 -7.39 -1.20 -4.18
C VAL A 70 -6.15 -0.64 -4.88
N GLU A 71 -5.18 -1.50 -5.18
CA GLU A 71 -4.05 -1.13 -6.04
C GLU A 71 -4.42 -1.35 -7.52
N ILE A 72 -4.27 -0.32 -8.34
CA ILE A 72 -4.44 -0.43 -9.79
C ILE A 72 -3.21 -1.13 -10.38
N ASN A 73 -3.37 -2.42 -10.70
CA ASN A 73 -2.29 -3.27 -11.24
C ASN A 73 -2.15 -3.17 -12.77
N SER A 74 -3.25 -2.90 -13.47
CA SER A 74 -3.25 -2.82 -14.94
C SER A 74 -2.40 -1.67 -15.48
N SER A 75 -2.21 -0.61 -14.72
CA SER A 75 -1.35 0.54 -15.04
C SER A 75 0.13 0.17 -15.21
N PHE A 76 0.56 -0.95 -14.63
CA PHE A 76 1.91 -1.48 -14.80
C PHE A 76 2.22 -1.85 -16.26
N TYR A 77 1.29 -2.50 -16.94
CA TYR A 77 1.48 -2.95 -18.32
C TYR A 77 1.34 -1.81 -19.34
N ARG A 78 0.46 -0.88 -19.05
CA ARG A 78 0.15 0.26 -19.89
C ARG A 78 -0.54 1.36 -19.07
N PRO A 79 -0.17 2.64 -19.21
CA PRO A 79 -0.95 3.74 -18.65
C PRO A 79 -2.41 3.64 -19.11
N PRO A 80 -3.41 3.67 -18.20
CA PRO A 80 -4.80 3.69 -18.59
C PRO A 80 -5.13 4.98 -19.35
N ARG A 81 -6.20 4.96 -20.13
CA ARG A 81 -6.73 6.19 -20.70
C ARG A 81 -7.32 7.06 -19.56
N PRO A 82 -7.24 8.40 -19.65
CA PRO A 82 -7.81 9.28 -18.63
C PRO A 82 -9.30 9.01 -18.38
N GLU A 83 -10.07 8.65 -19.42
CA GLU A 83 -11.49 8.33 -19.33
C GLU A 83 -11.75 7.06 -18.49
N ASP A 84 -10.88 6.07 -18.60
CA ASP A 84 -10.94 4.83 -17.78
C ASP A 84 -10.66 5.17 -16.31
N ALA A 85 -9.63 5.98 -16.03
CA ALA A 85 -9.31 6.46 -14.70
C ALA A 85 -10.45 7.29 -14.07
N ALA A 86 -11.04 8.20 -14.84
CA ALA A 86 -12.22 8.97 -14.42
C ALA A 86 -13.43 8.05 -14.17
N SER A 87 -13.61 7.00 -14.97
CA SER A 87 -14.65 5.99 -14.75
C SER A 87 -14.45 5.26 -13.43
N TRP A 88 -13.21 4.84 -13.11
CA TRP A 88 -12.89 4.17 -11.85
C TRP A 88 -13.20 5.08 -10.65
N ALA A 89 -12.82 6.35 -10.71
CA ALA A 89 -13.14 7.31 -9.65
C ALA A 89 -14.66 7.44 -9.40
N ARG A 90 -15.46 7.48 -10.47
CA ARG A 90 -16.94 7.53 -10.33
C ARG A 90 -17.52 6.26 -9.71
N ARG A 91 -16.98 5.10 -10.05
CA ARG A 91 -17.49 3.78 -9.61
C ARG A 91 -17.32 3.56 -8.11
N VAL A 92 -16.27 4.11 -7.51
CA VAL A 92 -15.99 3.96 -6.06
C VAL A 92 -16.57 5.10 -5.20
N ARG A 93 -17.21 6.10 -5.78
CA ARG A 93 -17.66 7.34 -5.09
C ARG A 93 -18.62 7.11 -3.91
N LYS A 94 -19.29 5.96 -3.84
CA LYS A 94 -20.18 5.61 -2.72
C LYS A 94 -19.38 5.42 -1.44
N ASN A 95 -18.20 4.84 -1.53
CA ASN A 95 -17.29 4.70 -0.40
C ASN A 95 -16.41 5.97 -0.29
N ARG A 96 -16.77 6.89 0.60
CA ARG A 96 -16.07 8.16 0.81
C ARG A 96 -14.67 7.99 1.42
N ARG A 97 -14.38 6.83 1.99
CA ARG A 97 -13.06 6.50 2.57
C ARG A 97 -12.11 5.91 1.55
N PHE A 98 -12.64 5.55 0.37
CA PHE A 98 -11.89 4.81 -0.64
C PHE A 98 -10.73 5.61 -1.23
N LYS A 99 -9.58 4.96 -1.33
CA LYS A 99 -8.39 5.48 -1.99
C LYS A 99 -7.82 4.43 -2.93
N PHE A 100 -7.32 4.85 -4.07
CA PHE A 100 -6.49 4.00 -4.93
C PHE A 100 -5.03 4.15 -4.59
N THR A 101 -4.29 3.05 -4.69
CA THR A 101 -2.87 3.08 -5.03
C THR A 101 -2.72 2.59 -6.46
N ALA A 102 -1.61 2.90 -7.13
CA ALA A 102 -1.41 2.48 -8.53
C ALA A 102 0.04 2.10 -8.77
N LYS A 103 0.27 1.04 -9.53
CA LYS A 103 1.63 0.73 -10.00
C LYS A 103 2.02 1.65 -11.15
N ALA A 104 3.22 2.19 -11.08
CA ALA A 104 3.80 2.90 -12.21
C ALA A 104 4.04 1.96 -13.40
N TRP A 105 4.09 2.53 -14.59
CA TRP A 105 4.30 1.80 -15.82
C TRP A 105 5.64 1.06 -15.82
N GLN A 106 5.66 -0.20 -16.28
CA GLN A 106 6.86 -1.06 -16.29
C GLN A 106 8.06 -0.46 -17.02
N ARG A 107 7.84 0.43 -17.99
CA ARG A 107 8.92 1.16 -18.68
C ARG A 107 9.74 2.04 -17.73
N LEU A 108 9.16 2.49 -16.63
CA LEU A 108 9.86 3.26 -15.60
C LEU A 108 10.64 2.38 -14.61
N THR A 109 10.43 1.07 -14.59
CA THR A 109 10.98 0.20 -13.54
C THR A 109 11.63 -1.08 -14.06
N HIS A 110 11.05 -1.76 -15.03
CA HIS A 110 11.49 -3.06 -15.54
C HIS A 110 12.17 -2.97 -16.92
N GLU A 111 11.72 -2.05 -17.77
CA GLU A 111 12.18 -1.88 -19.17
C GLU A 111 13.02 -0.61 -19.33
N ARG A 112 13.71 -0.17 -18.29
CA ARG A 112 14.41 1.13 -18.21
C ARG A 112 15.72 1.19 -18.98
N GLU A 113 16.32 0.05 -19.35
CA GLU A 113 17.68 -0.02 -19.94
C GLU A 113 17.79 0.68 -21.29
N ALA A 114 16.70 0.79 -22.02
CA ALA A 114 16.63 1.50 -23.31
C ALA A 114 16.19 2.98 -23.18
N SER A 115 16.02 3.49 -21.96
CA SER A 115 15.47 4.84 -21.75
C SER A 115 16.54 5.93 -21.89
N THR A 116 16.31 6.86 -22.81
CA THR A 116 16.98 8.17 -22.81
C THR A 116 16.26 9.12 -21.85
N GLU A 117 16.88 10.25 -21.50
CA GLU A 117 16.20 11.26 -20.64
C GLU A 117 14.92 11.79 -21.27
N GLU A 118 14.91 11.96 -22.60
CA GLU A 118 13.72 12.41 -23.32
C GLU A 118 12.60 11.36 -23.31
N SER A 119 12.92 10.08 -23.52
CA SER A 119 11.93 8.99 -23.45
C SER A 119 11.40 8.80 -22.04
N LEU A 120 12.24 8.92 -21.01
CA LEU A 120 11.84 8.86 -19.62
C LEU A 120 10.85 9.97 -19.25
N ALA A 121 11.12 11.21 -19.70
CA ALA A 121 10.22 12.33 -19.48
C ALA A 121 8.86 12.13 -20.17
N LYS A 122 8.85 11.60 -21.41
CA LYS A 122 7.61 11.25 -22.13
C LYS A 122 6.82 10.16 -21.43
N ASP A 123 7.49 9.14 -20.90
CA ASP A 123 6.85 8.04 -20.19
C ASP A 123 6.26 8.51 -18.85
N CYS A 124 6.97 9.37 -18.12
CA CYS A 124 6.45 10.01 -16.91
C CYS A 124 5.23 10.88 -17.22
N GLU A 125 5.24 11.64 -18.33
CA GLU A 125 4.11 12.44 -18.77
C GLU A 125 2.88 11.58 -19.13
N ALA A 126 3.10 10.40 -19.76
CA ALA A 126 2.01 9.46 -20.04
C ALA A 126 1.39 8.93 -18.73
N VAL A 127 2.19 8.60 -17.73
CA VAL A 127 1.71 8.20 -16.40
C VAL A 127 0.95 9.36 -15.73
N ARG A 128 1.49 10.58 -15.78
CA ARG A 128 0.84 11.78 -15.22
C ARG A 128 -0.57 11.96 -15.77
N ARG A 129 -0.69 12.02 -17.11
CA ARG A 129 -1.99 12.19 -17.77
C ARG A 129 -2.97 11.08 -17.44
N SER A 130 -2.49 9.85 -17.36
CA SER A 130 -3.34 8.69 -17.06
C SER A 130 -3.89 8.69 -15.63
N MET A 131 -3.13 9.19 -14.65
CA MET A 131 -3.52 9.20 -13.24
C MET A 131 -4.17 10.51 -12.81
N ALA A 132 -4.11 11.57 -13.62
CA ALA A 132 -4.66 12.88 -13.29
C ALA A 132 -6.11 12.82 -12.80
N PRO A 133 -7.07 12.10 -13.44
CA PRO A 133 -8.46 12.10 -12.98
C PRO A 133 -8.66 11.53 -11.57
N ILE A 134 -7.86 10.54 -11.16
CA ILE A 134 -7.91 9.95 -9.82
C ILE A 134 -7.23 10.86 -8.81
N ALA A 135 -6.11 11.51 -9.21
CA ALA A 135 -5.37 12.45 -8.39
C ALA A 135 -6.19 13.73 -8.14
N GLU A 136 -6.82 14.31 -9.16
CA GLU A 136 -7.69 15.49 -9.08
C GLU A 136 -8.95 15.22 -8.23
N ALA A 137 -9.47 13.98 -8.26
CA ALA A 137 -10.54 13.55 -7.37
C ALA A 137 -10.08 13.40 -5.90
N GLY A 138 -8.78 13.58 -5.60
CA GLY A 138 -8.20 13.46 -4.27
C GLY A 138 -8.18 12.04 -3.71
N ILE A 139 -8.32 11.02 -4.58
CA ILE A 139 -8.40 9.61 -4.18
C ILE A 139 -7.22 8.75 -4.66
N LEU A 140 -6.18 9.33 -5.25
CA LEU A 140 -4.90 8.65 -5.48
C LEU A 140 -4.01 8.82 -4.25
N ALA A 141 -3.78 7.74 -3.53
CA ALA A 141 -2.99 7.73 -2.29
C ALA A 141 -1.49 7.67 -2.56
N ALA A 142 -1.08 6.80 -3.47
CA ALA A 142 0.32 6.63 -3.84
C ALA A 142 0.48 6.04 -5.24
N LEU A 143 1.56 6.45 -5.91
CA LEU A 143 2.07 5.82 -7.12
C LEU A 143 3.28 4.95 -6.75
N LEU A 144 3.18 3.65 -6.98
CA LEU A 144 4.20 2.67 -6.60
C LEU A 144 5.20 2.44 -7.73
N LEU A 145 6.45 2.75 -7.48
CA LEU A 145 7.62 2.42 -8.30
C LEU A 145 8.18 1.07 -7.81
N GLN A 146 7.68 -0.02 -8.39
CA GLN A 146 8.13 -1.36 -8.01
C GLN A 146 9.23 -1.84 -8.96
N PHE A 147 10.41 -2.14 -8.40
CA PHE A 147 11.57 -2.60 -9.13
C PHE A 147 11.78 -4.12 -9.02
N PRO A 148 12.39 -4.75 -10.05
CA PRO A 148 12.75 -6.17 -9.99
C PRO A 148 13.92 -6.40 -9.03
N TRP A 149 14.15 -7.68 -8.68
CA TRP A 149 15.26 -8.08 -7.80
C TRP A 149 16.66 -7.74 -8.37
N SER A 150 16.78 -7.65 -9.70
CA SER A 150 18.01 -7.23 -10.39
C SER A 150 18.35 -5.75 -10.17
N PHE A 151 17.40 -4.93 -9.69
CA PHE A 151 17.66 -3.53 -9.33
C PHE A 151 18.46 -3.47 -8.03
N ARG A 152 19.79 -3.45 -8.16
CA ARG A 152 20.74 -3.47 -7.04
C ARG A 152 20.96 -2.07 -6.50
N CYS A 153 21.32 -1.99 -5.22
CA CYS A 153 21.74 -0.72 -4.62
C CYS A 153 23.11 -0.30 -5.18
N SER A 154 23.09 0.69 -6.06
CA SER A 154 24.27 1.32 -6.64
C SER A 154 24.06 2.83 -6.76
N PRO A 155 25.12 3.64 -6.91
CA PRO A 155 25.02 5.08 -7.15
C PRO A 155 24.15 5.41 -8.37
N GLU A 156 24.34 4.70 -9.47
CA GLU A 156 23.60 4.90 -10.72
C GLU A 156 22.09 4.65 -10.56
N ASN A 157 21.74 3.60 -9.81
CA ASN A 157 20.35 3.28 -9.53
C ASN A 157 19.73 4.28 -8.54
N GLN A 158 20.50 4.82 -7.62
CA GLN A 158 20.04 5.87 -6.72
C GLN A 158 19.81 7.18 -7.49
N GLU A 159 20.70 7.54 -8.40
CA GLU A 159 20.55 8.69 -9.32
C GLU A 159 19.30 8.54 -10.22
N TYR A 160 19.04 7.32 -10.70
CA TYR A 160 17.84 7.01 -11.45
C TYR A 160 16.56 7.22 -10.63
N LEU A 161 16.55 6.79 -9.38
CA LEU A 161 15.43 7.04 -8.45
C LEU A 161 15.21 8.54 -8.27
N GLU A 162 16.28 9.33 -8.07
CA GLU A 162 16.18 10.77 -7.89
C GLU A 162 15.56 11.46 -9.14
N LYS A 163 15.96 11.03 -10.34
CA LYS A 163 15.35 11.50 -11.60
C LYS A 163 13.85 11.21 -11.65
N LEU A 164 13.43 9.99 -11.29
CA LEU A 164 12.01 9.63 -11.23
C LEU A 164 11.25 10.45 -10.19
N PHE A 165 11.81 10.65 -9.00
CA PHE A 165 11.17 11.44 -7.95
C PHE A 165 10.93 12.88 -8.38
N ARG A 166 11.89 13.48 -9.06
CA ARG A 166 11.77 14.82 -9.64
C ARG A 166 10.71 14.91 -10.73
N LEU A 167 10.66 13.91 -11.63
CA LEU A 167 9.73 13.88 -12.76
C LEU A 167 8.27 13.58 -12.34
N LEU A 168 8.07 12.92 -11.21
CA LEU A 168 6.74 12.49 -10.70
C LEU A 168 6.39 13.15 -9.35
N ARG A 169 7.02 14.27 -9.04
CA ARG A 169 6.94 14.95 -7.72
C ARG A 169 5.53 15.39 -7.28
N GLU A 170 4.58 15.47 -8.20
CA GLU A 170 3.19 15.81 -7.93
C GLU A 170 2.42 14.67 -7.25
N PHE A 171 2.93 13.43 -7.34
CA PHE A 171 2.33 12.27 -6.68
C PHE A 171 3.01 11.97 -5.34
N SER A 172 2.25 11.41 -4.41
CA SER A 172 2.85 10.67 -3.31
C SER A 172 3.46 9.40 -3.87
N LEU A 173 4.80 9.27 -3.82
CA LEU A 173 5.51 8.13 -4.38
C LEU A 173 5.78 7.07 -3.31
N ALA A 174 5.74 5.80 -3.70
CA ALA A 174 6.24 4.68 -2.92
C ALA A 174 7.25 3.90 -3.77
N VAL A 175 8.33 3.41 -3.14
CA VAL A 175 9.36 2.59 -3.81
C VAL A 175 9.37 1.21 -3.20
N GLU A 176 9.18 0.19 -4.04
CA GLU A 176 9.37 -1.21 -3.69
C GLU A 176 10.64 -1.74 -4.35
N VAL A 177 11.59 -2.15 -3.52
CA VAL A 177 12.81 -2.83 -3.92
C VAL A 177 12.80 -4.25 -3.36
N ARG A 178 13.48 -5.17 -4.04
CA ARG A 178 13.47 -6.59 -3.70
C ARG A 178 14.80 -7.11 -3.17
N HIS A 179 15.89 -6.45 -3.49
CA HIS A 179 17.24 -6.85 -3.11
C HIS A 179 17.62 -6.25 -1.76
N GLY A 180 18.12 -7.08 -0.83
CA GLY A 180 18.48 -6.68 0.54
C GLY A 180 19.60 -5.63 0.64
N GLY A 181 20.35 -5.38 -0.43
CA GLY A 181 21.33 -4.29 -0.46
C GLY A 181 20.71 -2.88 -0.29
N TRP A 182 19.39 -2.74 -0.47
CA TRP A 182 18.65 -1.51 -0.22
C TRP A 182 18.18 -1.36 1.24
N ASP A 183 18.18 -2.46 2.02
CA ASP A 183 17.72 -2.48 3.41
C ASP A 183 18.81 -1.88 4.32
N ARG A 184 18.94 -0.55 4.31
CA ARG A 184 19.97 0.17 5.06
C ARG A 184 19.58 1.63 5.32
N GLU A 185 20.05 2.16 6.46
CA GLU A 185 19.71 3.51 6.91
C GLU A 185 20.00 4.63 5.89
N PRO A 186 21.14 4.65 5.14
CA PRO A 186 21.39 5.68 4.14
C PRO A 186 20.31 5.74 3.05
N PHE A 187 19.73 4.59 2.65
CA PHE A 187 18.63 4.57 1.70
C PHE A 187 17.33 5.07 2.31
N TYR A 188 17.01 4.69 3.54
CA TYR A 188 15.85 5.23 4.24
C TYR A 188 15.93 6.73 4.42
N GLN A 189 17.10 7.26 4.77
CA GLN A 189 17.34 8.68 4.87
C GLN A 189 17.13 9.39 3.52
N PHE A 190 17.68 8.83 2.42
CA PHE A 190 17.47 9.32 1.06
C PHE A 190 15.97 9.40 0.70
N LEU A 191 15.19 8.37 1.04
CA LEU A 191 13.74 8.37 0.82
C LEU A 191 13.02 9.43 1.67
N LYS A 192 13.42 9.60 2.93
CA LYS A 192 12.87 10.63 3.84
C LYS A 192 13.10 12.04 3.28
N GLU A 193 14.30 12.36 2.83
CA GLU A 193 14.66 13.64 2.23
C GLU A 193 13.84 13.95 0.98
N ASN A 194 13.53 12.93 0.18
CA ASN A 194 12.70 13.02 -1.01
C ASN A 194 11.19 12.88 -0.72
N ARG A 195 10.79 12.63 0.54
CA ARG A 195 9.39 12.39 0.96
C ARG A 195 8.72 11.22 0.23
N VAL A 196 9.49 10.19 -0.07
CA VAL A 196 9.06 8.98 -0.77
C VAL A 196 8.86 7.86 0.24
N ALA A 197 7.75 7.12 0.13
CA ALA A 197 7.45 5.99 1.00
C ALA A 197 8.34 4.79 0.65
N PHE A 198 8.92 4.18 1.65
CA PHE A 198 9.47 2.84 1.51
C PHE A 198 8.32 1.82 1.53
N CYS A 199 8.24 0.98 0.51
CA CYS A 199 7.28 -0.11 0.49
C CYS A 199 7.86 -1.32 1.24
N ASN A 200 7.35 -1.57 2.44
CA ASN A 200 7.64 -2.81 3.15
C ASN A 200 7.02 -4.00 2.41
N VAL A 201 7.68 -5.13 2.40
CA VAL A 201 7.27 -6.28 1.57
C VAL A 201 7.29 -7.55 2.40
N ASP A 202 6.21 -8.34 2.32
CA ASP A 202 6.17 -9.73 2.74
C ASP A 202 6.20 -10.64 1.52
N GLN A 203 7.25 -11.45 1.43
CA GLN A 203 7.53 -12.37 0.32
C GLN A 203 8.44 -13.50 0.82
N PRO A 204 8.64 -14.60 0.06
CA PRO A 204 9.66 -15.58 0.38
C PRO A 204 11.04 -14.93 0.52
N VAL A 205 11.69 -15.12 1.67
CA VAL A 205 13.04 -14.62 1.91
C VAL A 205 14.05 -15.65 1.38
N ILE A 206 14.56 -15.41 0.18
CA ILE A 206 15.48 -16.30 -0.52
C ILE A 206 16.76 -15.54 -0.85
N GLY A 207 17.89 -16.07 -0.45
CA GLY A 207 19.19 -15.42 -0.64
C GLY A 207 19.23 -14.04 -0.01
N ASN A 208 19.67 -13.03 -0.79
CA ASN A 208 19.74 -11.65 -0.33
C ASN A 208 18.46 -10.86 -0.70
N SER A 209 17.28 -11.44 -0.44
CA SER A 209 16.02 -10.74 -0.57
C SER A 209 15.78 -9.82 0.62
N ILE A 210 15.07 -8.72 0.38
CA ILE A 210 14.61 -7.84 1.44
C ILE A 210 13.68 -8.60 2.40
N ARG A 211 13.75 -8.28 3.68
CA ARG A 211 12.93 -8.92 4.72
C ARG A 211 11.72 -8.06 5.07
N PRO A 212 10.62 -8.66 5.57
CA PRO A 212 9.51 -7.91 6.11
C PRO A 212 9.98 -6.95 7.21
N GLY A 213 9.51 -5.71 7.15
CA GLY A 213 9.87 -4.65 8.08
C GLY A 213 8.71 -3.69 8.32
N SER A 214 8.98 -2.62 9.07
CA SER A 214 7.99 -1.58 9.39
C SER A 214 8.55 -0.16 9.17
N GLN A 215 9.37 0.01 8.13
CA GLN A 215 10.00 1.28 7.81
C GLN A 215 8.99 2.30 7.31
N VAL A 216 9.09 3.53 7.85
CA VAL A 216 8.28 4.68 7.42
C VAL A 216 9.23 5.82 7.04
N THR A 217 9.19 6.23 5.78
CA THR A 217 10.07 7.26 5.22
C THR A 217 9.32 8.46 4.67
N SER A 218 7.98 8.44 4.71
CA SER A 218 7.11 9.54 4.31
C SER A 218 5.84 9.57 5.16
N ARG A 219 4.92 10.51 4.87
CA ARG A 219 3.60 10.54 5.49
C ARG A 219 2.74 9.30 5.17
N VAL A 220 3.09 8.56 4.11
CA VAL A 220 2.40 7.35 3.69
C VAL A 220 3.20 6.14 4.13
N GLY A 221 2.59 5.26 4.93
CA GLY A 221 3.05 3.92 5.19
C GLY A 221 2.57 2.96 4.10
N TYR A 222 3.46 2.11 3.57
CA TYR A 222 3.11 1.19 2.49
C TYR A 222 3.61 -0.21 2.81
N PHE A 223 2.73 -1.21 2.65
CA PHE A 223 3.06 -2.61 2.88
C PHE A 223 2.43 -3.48 1.78
N ARG A 224 3.20 -4.39 1.19
CA ARG A 224 2.69 -5.33 0.18
C ARG A 224 2.94 -6.77 0.58
N LEU A 225 1.88 -7.58 0.48
CA LEU A 225 1.87 -9.00 0.83
C LEU A 225 1.80 -9.83 -0.46
N HIS A 226 2.87 -10.55 -0.77
CA HIS A 226 2.96 -11.35 -2.01
C HIS A 226 2.67 -12.84 -1.79
N GLY A 227 2.50 -13.26 -0.53
CA GLY A 227 2.48 -14.67 -0.16
C GLY A 227 3.90 -15.21 0.08
N ARG A 228 3.99 -16.32 0.82
CA ARG A 228 5.26 -16.99 1.17
C ARG A 228 5.38 -18.36 0.48
N ASN A 229 4.93 -18.48 -0.76
CA ASN A 229 5.04 -19.72 -1.53
C ASN A 229 6.47 -19.95 -2.01
N TYR A 230 7.34 -20.47 -1.14
CA TYR A 230 8.75 -20.75 -1.44
C TYR A 230 8.94 -21.70 -2.62
N LYS A 231 8.05 -22.71 -2.78
CA LYS A 231 8.18 -23.76 -3.81
C LYS A 231 8.00 -23.21 -5.22
N SER A 232 7.12 -22.24 -5.39
CA SER A 232 6.74 -21.70 -6.71
C SER A 232 7.42 -20.37 -7.03
N TRP A 233 8.16 -19.77 -6.10
CA TRP A 233 8.64 -18.39 -6.25
C TRP A 233 9.60 -18.19 -7.42
N PHE A 234 10.52 -19.14 -7.65
CA PHE A 234 11.47 -19.13 -8.76
C PHE A 234 11.22 -20.22 -9.79
N ASN A 235 10.12 -20.96 -9.66
CA ASN A 235 9.78 -21.98 -10.64
C ASN A 235 9.10 -21.32 -11.86
N GLU A 236 9.84 -21.18 -12.96
CA GLU A 236 9.33 -20.60 -14.20
C GLU A 236 8.24 -21.47 -14.83
N GLU A 237 8.27 -22.80 -14.62
CA GLU A 237 7.28 -23.77 -15.12
C GLU A 237 5.96 -23.72 -14.35
N ALA A 238 5.95 -23.24 -13.11
CA ALA A 238 4.77 -23.21 -12.24
C ALA A 238 3.68 -22.20 -12.67
N GLY A 239 3.97 -21.38 -13.70
CA GLY A 239 3.07 -20.33 -14.14
C GLY A 239 3.02 -19.13 -13.19
N ARG A 240 2.51 -18.01 -13.70
CA ARG A 240 2.49 -16.73 -12.97
C ARG A 240 1.67 -16.80 -11.68
N ASP A 241 0.53 -17.49 -11.71
CA ASP A 241 -0.45 -17.49 -10.62
C ASP A 241 -0.01 -18.37 -9.43
N ALA A 242 0.79 -19.42 -9.70
CA ALA A 242 1.29 -20.31 -8.65
C ALA A 242 2.18 -19.60 -7.60
N ARG A 243 2.87 -18.51 -7.96
CA ARG A 243 3.67 -17.71 -7.01
C ARG A 243 2.78 -17.02 -5.97
N TYR A 244 1.55 -16.68 -6.34
CA TYR A 244 0.58 -15.94 -5.55
C TYR A 244 -0.48 -16.84 -4.90
N ASP A 245 -0.34 -18.16 -5.06
CA ASP A 245 -1.16 -19.16 -4.37
C ASP A 245 -0.62 -19.39 -2.97
N TYR A 246 -1.05 -18.54 -2.05
CA TYR A 246 -0.67 -18.59 -0.64
C TYR A 246 -1.74 -17.94 0.24
N LEU A 247 -2.36 -18.73 1.10
CA LEU A 247 -3.24 -18.23 2.15
C LEU A 247 -2.41 -18.10 3.43
N TYR A 248 -2.37 -16.90 3.98
CA TYR A 248 -1.64 -16.62 5.23
C TYR A 248 -2.34 -17.31 6.41
N PRO A 249 -1.64 -18.15 7.20
CA PRO A 249 -2.18 -18.70 8.42
C PRO A 249 -2.26 -17.63 9.52
N LYS A 250 -3.19 -17.79 10.45
CA LYS A 250 -3.46 -16.81 11.54
C LYS A 250 -2.20 -16.29 12.26
N PRO A 251 -1.21 -17.12 12.65
CA PRO A 251 0.00 -16.60 13.30
C PRO A 251 0.82 -15.64 12.43
N GLU A 252 0.82 -15.83 11.10
CA GLU A 252 1.51 -14.93 10.18
C GLU A 252 0.72 -13.63 9.99
N VAL A 253 -0.62 -13.70 9.94
CA VAL A 253 -1.48 -12.51 9.94
C VAL A 253 -1.20 -11.66 11.18
N GLN A 254 -1.10 -12.27 12.36
CA GLN A 254 -0.77 -11.57 13.61
C GLN A 254 0.61 -10.90 13.57
N GLN A 255 1.61 -11.55 12.99
CA GLN A 255 2.93 -10.95 12.78
C GLN A 255 2.85 -9.72 11.87
N ILE A 256 2.12 -9.83 10.76
CA ILE A 256 1.91 -8.75 9.81
C ILE A 256 1.18 -7.57 10.47
N VAL A 257 0.14 -7.84 11.25
CA VAL A 257 -0.61 -6.82 12.00
C VAL A 257 0.30 -6.09 12.99
N GLY A 258 1.22 -6.80 13.66
CA GLY A 258 2.23 -6.18 14.51
C GLY A 258 3.09 -5.16 13.75
N LEU A 259 3.55 -5.50 12.53
CA LEU A 259 4.30 -4.57 11.67
C LEU A 259 3.43 -3.40 11.20
N LEU A 260 2.18 -3.66 10.80
CA LEU A 260 1.25 -2.61 10.36
C LEU A 260 0.92 -1.62 11.47
N ARG A 261 0.76 -2.06 12.73
CA ARG A 261 0.58 -1.18 13.88
C ARG A 261 1.79 -0.27 14.11
N THR A 262 3.00 -0.80 13.93
CA THR A 262 4.24 0.02 14.00
C THR A 262 4.27 1.06 12.88
N ILE A 263 3.91 0.69 11.64
CA ILE A 263 3.83 1.62 10.51
C ILE A 263 2.76 2.69 10.80
N GLN A 264 1.57 2.27 11.26
CA GLN A 264 0.45 3.15 11.60
C GLN A 264 0.83 4.24 12.60
N GLN A 265 1.62 3.91 13.61
CA GLN A 265 2.07 4.87 14.63
C GLN A 265 2.99 5.96 14.06
N ASN A 266 3.66 5.70 12.94
CA ASN A 266 4.68 6.56 12.35
C ASN A 266 4.27 7.18 11.00
N ALA A 267 3.08 6.86 10.47
CA ALA A 267 2.56 7.39 9.22
C ALA A 267 1.23 8.11 9.42
N GLU A 268 0.86 9.02 8.51
CA GLU A 268 -0.46 9.68 8.53
C GLU A 268 -1.55 8.76 7.96
N GLU A 269 -1.22 8.01 6.92
CA GLU A 269 -2.08 7.00 6.29
C GLU A 269 -1.25 5.76 5.96
N THR A 270 -1.80 4.57 6.17
CA THR A 270 -1.13 3.30 5.89
C THR A 270 -1.95 2.48 4.89
N TYR A 271 -1.27 1.93 3.90
CA TYR A 271 -1.86 1.07 2.86
C TYR A 271 -1.20 -0.31 2.91
N ALA A 272 -2.00 -1.34 3.19
CA ALA A 272 -1.60 -2.73 3.15
C ALA A 272 -2.27 -3.40 1.92
N ILE A 273 -1.46 -3.79 0.95
CA ILE A 273 -1.94 -4.32 -0.33
C ILE A 273 -1.65 -5.81 -0.42
N THR A 274 -2.69 -6.61 -0.47
CA THR A 274 -2.61 -8.06 -0.59
C THR A 274 -2.53 -8.47 -2.07
N ASN A 275 -1.41 -9.07 -2.46
CA ASN A 275 -1.12 -9.43 -3.86
C ASN A 275 -1.13 -10.95 -4.11
N ASN A 276 -1.46 -11.76 -3.10
CA ASN A 276 -1.68 -13.21 -3.17
C ASN A 276 -3.07 -13.52 -3.75
N HIS A 277 -3.30 -13.15 -5.01
CA HIS A 277 -4.65 -13.03 -5.59
C HIS A 277 -5.35 -14.35 -5.93
N PHE A 278 -4.62 -15.49 -6.00
CA PHE A 278 -5.16 -16.76 -6.47
C PHE A 278 -6.44 -17.15 -5.70
N ARG A 279 -7.52 -17.46 -6.43
CA ARG A 279 -8.83 -17.87 -5.91
C ARG A 279 -9.42 -17.00 -4.79
N GLY A 280 -9.12 -15.71 -4.78
CA GLY A 280 -9.64 -14.78 -3.77
C GLY A 280 -8.85 -14.75 -2.46
N GLN A 281 -7.72 -15.46 -2.34
CA GLN A 281 -6.90 -15.48 -1.12
C GLN A 281 -6.42 -14.08 -0.70
N SER A 282 -6.25 -13.15 -1.64
CA SER A 282 -5.90 -11.76 -1.30
C SER A 282 -7.02 -11.06 -0.53
N LEU A 283 -8.29 -11.28 -0.89
CA LEU A 283 -9.41 -10.72 -0.14
C LEU A 283 -9.55 -11.38 1.23
N THR A 284 -9.39 -12.69 1.29
CA THR A 284 -9.38 -13.45 2.54
C THR A 284 -8.32 -12.90 3.50
N THR A 285 -7.07 -12.81 3.03
CA THR A 285 -5.96 -12.23 3.83
C THR A 285 -6.24 -10.77 4.24
N ALA A 286 -6.85 -9.96 3.36
CA ALA A 286 -7.20 -8.58 3.69
C ALA A 286 -8.26 -8.51 4.80
N LEU A 287 -9.26 -9.38 4.76
CA LEU A 287 -10.31 -9.48 5.79
C LEU A 287 -9.74 -9.97 7.13
N ASP A 288 -8.89 -11.01 7.12
CA ASP A 288 -8.20 -11.51 8.31
C ASP A 288 -7.35 -10.42 8.98
N ILE A 289 -6.66 -9.59 8.17
CA ILE A 289 -5.89 -8.45 8.69
C ILE A 289 -6.81 -7.37 9.26
N LEU A 290 -7.93 -7.04 8.61
CA LEU A 290 -8.90 -6.04 9.09
C LEU A 290 -9.53 -6.49 10.41
N GLU A 291 -9.93 -7.74 10.52
CA GLU A 291 -10.46 -8.31 11.76
C GLU A 291 -9.46 -8.21 12.91
N GLU A 292 -8.21 -8.59 12.67
CA GLU A 292 -7.14 -8.55 13.69
C GLU A 292 -6.73 -7.11 14.06
N LEU A 293 -6.84 -6.15 13.14
CA LEU A 293 -6.57 -4.73 13.39
C LEU A 293 -7.66 -4.08 14.23
N ASP A 294 -8.92 -4.28 13.86
CA ASP A 294 -10.08 -3.59 14.42
C ASP A 294 -10.74 -4.38 15.58
N ALA A 295 -10.31 -5.63 15.81
CA ALA A 295 -10.92 -6.58 16.73
C ALA A 295 -12.45 -6.74 16.53
N ARG A 296 -12.92 -6.54 15.29
CA ARG A 296 -14.31 -6.72 14.88
C ARG A 296 -14.37 -7.45 13.55
N PRO A 297 -15.35 -8.35 13.37
CA PRO A 297 -15.55 -8.99 12.06
C PRO A 297 -15.86 -7.93 10.98
N PRO A 298 -15.15 -7.92 9.86
CA PRO A 298 -15.50 -7.10 8.72
C PRO A 298 -16.71 -7.69 7.98
N ASP A 299 -17.36 -6.85 7.14
CA ASP A 299 -18.32 -7.37 6.17
C ASP A 299 -17.61 -8.27 5.15
N VAL A 300 -18.16 -9.47 4.91
CA VAL A 300 -17.54 -10.50 4.06
C VAL A 300 -18.40 -10.76 2.81
N PRO A 301 -17.79 -10.79 1.61
CA PRO A 301 -18.52 -11.21 0.40
C PRO A 301 -19.09 -12.63 0.59
N PRO A 302 -20.39 -12.89 0.31
CA PRO A 302 -21.02 -14.17 0.63
C PRO A 302 -20.37 -15.40 -0.02
N LEU A 303 -19.94 -15.29 -1.28
CA LEU A 303 -19.27 -16.39 -1.98
C LEU A 303 -17.86 -16.64 -1.43
N LEU A 304 -17.18 -15.59 -0.97
CA LEU A 304 -15.88 -15.73 -0.32
C LEU A 304 -16.02 -16.44 1.03
N ALA A 305 -17.04 -16.09 1.84
CA ALA A 305 -17.35 -16.79 3.10
C ALA A 305 -17.68 -18.26 2.87
N ALA A 306 -18.44 -18.58 1.81
CA ALA A 306 -18.71 -19.97 1.44
C ALA A 306 -17.45 -20.75 1.00
N THR A 307 -16.48 -20.06 0.38
CA THR A 307 -15.22 -20.67 -0.07
C THR A 307 -14.22 -20.81 1.08
N TYR A 308 -14.20 -19.83 1.99
CA TYR A 308 -13.30 -19.74 3.14
C TYR A 308 -14.13 -19.65 4.44
N PRO A 309 -14.61 -20.81 4.99
CA PRO A 309 -15.58 -20.84 6.09
C PRO A 309 -15.14 -20.17 7.39
N HIS A 310 -13.82 -19.98 7.61
CA HIS A 310 -13.32 -19.26 8.79
C HIS A 310 -13.68 -17.76 8.78
N LEU A 311 -14.09 -17.19 7.64
CA LEU A 311 -14.61 -15.83 7.53
C LEU A 311 -16.10 -15.71 7.88
N ALA A 312 -16.84 -16.83 8.02
CA ALA A 312 -18.23 -16.82 8.40
C ALA A 312 -18.34 -16.68 9.92
N HIS A 313 -18.85 -15.55 10.40
CA HIS A 313 -19.05 -15.24 11.82
C HIS A 313 -20.50 -15.49 12.24
#